data_db5a4b3f5dbb1d5749c95204814ff0b3
#
_entry.id   db5a4b3f5dbb1d5749c95204814ff0b3
#
_cell.length_a   1.000
_cell.length_b   1.000
_cell.length_c   1.000
_cell.angle_alpha   90.00
_cell.angle_beta   90.00
_cell.angle_gamma   90.00
#
_symmetry.space_group_name_H-M   'P 1'
#
loop_
_entity.id
_entity.type
_entity.pdbx_description
1 polymer ?
#
loop_
_entity_poly.entity_id
_entity_poly.type
_entity_poly.pdbx_seq_one_letter_code
_entity_poly.pdbx_strand_id
1 'polypeptide(L)'
;VKKFLVDAGSNYIVYGLQLLIGLFSIPVYLNAYGEELYGVYLLSIGLASTLMVLEFGSGKALARYVAEFREDNNVEKYGLALKTCGTITIVSSLLIGCIFFILAFGRGYVFNISPKFSDDAFWLLSGAGIYSIILLIGQLSQSMLKGAGVFFRRNVLAVWQLLVQALLLGLVYFYSLSIYGLMVGMILLLLISVLLDLITIRKEAAYLVRFDLVRNVEEKSIIDGEIWKYAKETFYLSVVNFFTQNSDQLIIAFFLDVKYVTIYTIITKPYNVIKSLISKGAIILLPHYVRINISQGRKVLDKFAREGGRMMGLLLAMVIGPSIVLLPLLIELWLGTHQYAEYVVYGQLLLGATILKNIPLMIYQALYFVGETKRLFRIEVIVVSINLTTSLILINTIGVGGVILGTCLQILVSAPLLLYRNPNSHLHEKSKNKGIYRDCFLATFFVMGMTAFSVLMEGYFPSVTNEKIWMLLIVCIITACLIIFTFKGFIERRILLMRNILRAT
;
A
#
# COMPACT_ATOMS: atom_id res chain seq x y z
N VAL A 1 -0.17 -17.61 -22.62
CA VAL A 1 0.79 -16.47 -22.58
C VAL A 1 0.09 -15.17 -22.97
N LYS A 2 -0.59 -15.07 -24.14
CA LYS A 2 -1.25 -13.83 -24.61
C LYS A 2 -2.28 -13.27 -23.62
N LYS A 3 -3.16 -14.10 -23.04
CA LYS A 3 -4.16 -13.68 -22.03
C LYS A 3 -3.46 -13.14 -20.78
N PHE A 4 -2.43 -13.81 -20.28
CA PHE A 4 -1.66 -13.36 -19.11
C PHE A 4 -0.99 -11.99 -19.35
N LEU A 5 -0.41 -11.76 -20.53
CA LEU A 5 0.20 -10.48 -20.88
C LEU A 5 -0.82 -9.34 -20.96
N VAL A 6 -2.03 -9.62 -21.47
CA VAL A 6 -3.13 -8.65 -21.54
C VAL A 6 -3.63 -8.32 -20.12
N ASP A 7 -3.82 -9.32 -19.26
CA ASP A 7 -4.27 -9.14 -17.88
C ASP A 7 -3.21 -8.37 -17.06
N ALA A 8 -1.93 -8.71 -17.20
CA ALA A 8 -0.85 -8.00 -16.54
C ALA A 8 -0.72 -6.56 -17.04
N GLY A 9 -0.71 -6.35 -18.37
CA GLY A 9 -0.61 -5.02 -18.96
C GLY A 9 -1.75 -4.09 -18.56
N SER A 10 -2.98 -4.60 -18.54
CA SER A 10 -4.15 -3.82 -18.09
C SER A 10 -4.07 -3.41 -16.62
N ASN A 11 -3.51 -4.26 -15.74
CA ASN A 11 -3.26 -3.89 -14.34
C ASN A 11 -2.27 -2.72 -14.20
N TYR A 12 -1.21 -2.67 -15.02
CA TYR A 12 -0.25 -1.56 -14.99
C TYR A 12 -0.84 -0.25 -15.49
N ILE A 13 -1.71 -0.31 -16.51
CA ILE A 13 -2.45 0.88 -17.00
C ILE A 13 -3.34 1.45 -15.87
N VAL A 14 -4.14 0.60 -15.23
CA VAL A 14 -4.98 0.99 -14.08
C VAL A 14 -4.12 1.65 -13.00
N TYR A 15 -2.98 1.04 -12.67
CA TYR A 15 -2.10 1.57 -11.64
C TYR A 15 -1.47 2.92 -12.03
N GLY A 16 -1.02 3.06 -13.27
CA GLY A 16 -0.47 4.32 -13.80
C GLY A 16 -1.48 5.47 -13.72
N LEU A 17 -2.71 5.22 -14.15
CA LEU A 17 -3.82 6.20 -14.05
C LEU A 17 -4.13 6.54 -12.59
N GLN A 18 -4.18 5.56 -11.70
CA GLN A 18 -4.40 5.77 -10.27
C GLN A 18 -3.31 6.64 -9.63
N LEU A 19 -2.05 6.44 -10.01
CA LEU A 19 -0.94 7.29 -9.56
C LEU A 19 -1.09 8.73 -10.05
N LEU A 20 -1.38 8.93 -11.32
CA LEU A 20 -1.56 10.27 -11.90
C LEU A 20 -2.70 11.01 -11.20
N ILE A 21 -3.89 10.41 -11.11
CA ILE A 21 -5.04 11.02 -10.43
C ILE A 21 -4.68 11.31 -8.97
N GLY A 22 -4.04 10.37 -8.27
CA GLY A 22 -3.63 10.55 -6.88
C GLY A 22 -2.55 11.62 -6.66
N LEU A 23 -1.74 11.95 -7.67
CA LEU A 23 -0.79 13.05 -7.61
C LEU A 23 -1.47 14.40 -7.87
N PHE A 24 -2.31 14.48 -8.90
CA PHE A 24 -3.02 15.73 -9.23
C PHE A 24 -4.14 16.08 -8.24
N SER A 25 -4.72 15.11 -7.55
CA SER A 25 -5.81 15.36 -6.60
C SER A 25 -5.36 16.19 -5.39
N ILE A 26 -4.13 16.02 -4.91
CA ILE A 26 -3.66 16.71 -3.71
C ILE A 26 -3.63 18.23 -3.91
N PRO A 27 -2.93 18.81 -4.91
CA PRO A 27 -2.94 20.26 -5.08
C PRO A 27 -4.33 20.82 -5.39
N VAL A 28 -5.15 20.09 -6.15
CA VAL A 28 -6.53 20.55 -6.48
C VAL A 28 -7.39 20.61 -5.22
N TYR A 29 -7.40 19.56 -4.41
CA TYR A 29 -8.21 19.54 -3.17
C TYR A 29 -7.67 20.48 -2.11
N LEU A 30 -6.34 20.62 -2.01
CA LEU A 30 -5.71 21.55 -1.09
C LEU A 30 -6.07 23.00 -1.42
N ASN A 31 -6.03 23.39 -2.69
CA ASN A 31 -6.42 24.73 -3.13
C ASN A 31 -7.93 24.98 -2.98
N ALA A 32 -8.77 23.95 -3.22
CA ALA A 32 -10.23 24.11 -3.16
C ALA A 32 -10.76 24.15 -1.72
N TYR A 33 -10.18 23.37 -0.80
CA TYR A 33 -10.75 23.14 0.52
C TYR A 33 -9.86 23.63 1.68
N GLY A 34 -8.59 23.92 1.41
CA GLY A 34 -7.60 24.24 2.44
C GLY A 34 -7.12 23.00 3.22
N GLU A 35 -6.07 23.18 4.03
CA GLU A 35 -5.40 22.08 4.74
C GLU A 35 -6.29 21.36 5.75
N GLU A 36 -7.07 22.10 6.51
CA GLU A 36 -7.83 21.54 7.62
C GLU A 36 -9.04 20.74 7.14
N LEU A 37 -9.86 21.31 6.24
CA LEU A 37 -11.03 20.61 5.71
C LEU A 37 -10.62 19.42 4.81
N TYR A 38 -9.54 19.57 4.03
CA TYR A 38 -8.96 18.45 3.30
C TYR A 38 -8.40 17.38 4.24
N GLY A 39 -7.81 17.78 5.38
CA GLY A 39 -7.37 16.87 6.44
C GLY A 39 -8.53 16.05 7.03
N VAL A 40 -9.69 16.68 7.27
CA VAL A 40 -10.90 15.96 7.71
C VAL A 40 -11.37 14.94 6.68
N TYR A 41 -11.34 15.30 5.39
CA TYR A 41 -11.66 14.37 4.32
C TYR A 41 -10.67 13.19 4.26
N LEU A 42 -9.36 13.46 4.34
CA LEU A 42 -8.32 12.43 4.34
C LEU A 42 -8.46 11.49 5.55
N LEU A 43 -8.75 12.04 6.73
CA LEU A 43 -9.04 11.27 7.94
C LEU A 43 -10.25 10.34 7.72
N SER A 44 -11.34 10.89 7.18
CA SER A 44 -12.60 10.14 6.95
C SER A 44 -12.40 8.98 5.98
N ILE A 45 -11.74 9.20 4.84
CA ILE A 45 -11.41 8.16 3.85
C ILE A 45 -10.31 7.21 4.36
N GLY A 46 -9.34 7.73 5.11
CA GLY A 46 -8.32 6.93 5.79
C GLY A 46 -8.92 5.95 6.78
N LEU A 47 -9.87 6.41 7.61
CA LEU A 47 -10.65 5.57 8.52
C LEU A 47 -11.47 4.51 7.75
N ALA A 48 -12.11 4.90 6.64
CA ALA A 48 -12.85 3.98 5.79
C ALA A 48 -11.95 2.84 5.30
N SER A 49 -10.76 3.17 4.77
CA SER A 49 -9.77 2.18 4.32
C SER A 49 -9.25 1.31 5.46
N THR A 50 -9.12 1.91 6.62
CA THR A 50 -8.64 1.33 7.87
C THR A 50 -9.60 0.26 8.39
N LEU A 51 -10.87 0.61 8.55
CA LEU A 51 -11.89 -0.29 9.08
C LEU A 51 -12.23 -1.45 8.14
N MET A 52 -11.74 -1.43 6.89
CA MET A 52 -11.83 -2.58 5.98
C MET A 52 -11.13 -3.84 6.52
N VAL A 53 -10.25 -3.73 7.51
CA VAL A 53 -9.69 -4.90 8.20
C VAL A 53 -10.78 -5.76 8.84
N LEU A 54 -11.89 -5.15 9.24
CA LEU A 54 -13.04 -5.83 9.84
C LEU A 54 -13.85 -6.68 8.84
N GLU A 55 -13.44 -6.76 7.56
CA GLU A 55 -13.97 -7.76 6.60
C GLU A 55 -13.66 -9.21 7.03
N PHE A 56 -12.80 -9.42 8.04
CA PHE A 56 -12.40 -10.73 8.57
C PHE A 56 -11.91 -11.71 7.49
N GLY A 57 -11.32 -11.22 6.41
CA GLY A 57 -10.77 -12.04 5.32
C GLY A 57 -11.83 -12.72 4.42
N SER A 58 -13.10 -12.33 4.56
CA SER A 58 -14.23 -12.90 3.79
C SER A 58 -14.02 -12.81 2.27
N GLY A 59 -13.47 -11.70 1.78
CA GLY A 59 -13.19 -11.53 0.35
C GLY A 59 -12.14 -12.50 -0.19
N LYS A 60 -11.06 -12.74 0.56
CA LYS A 60 -10.02 -13.71 0.16
C LYS A 60 -10.55 -15.15 0.21
N ALA A 61 -11.33 -15.47 1.24
CA ALA A 61 -11.96 -16.76 1.39
C ALA A 61 -12.92 -17.01 0.22
N LEU A 62 -13.81 -16.07 -0.08
CA LEU A 62 -14.76 -16.22 -1.18
C LEU A 62 -14.05 -16.39 -2.54
N ALA A 63 -13.03 -15.60 -2.83
CA ALA A 63 -12.27 -15.73 -4.07
C ALA A 63 -11.65 -17.12 -4.25
N ARG A 64 -11.14 -17.72 -3.15
CA ARG A 64 -10.60 -19.07 -3.15
C ARG A 64 -11.69 -20.10 -3.44
N TYR A 65 -12.82 -20.07 -2.71
CA TYR A 65 -13.88 -21.06 -2.89
C TYR A 65 -14.61 -20.94 -4.23
N VAL A 66 -14.69 -19.72 -4.80
CA VAL A 66 -15.16 -19.54 -6.19
C VAL A 66 -14.20 -20.19 -7.19
N ALA A 67 -12.89 -20.08 -6.97
CA ALA A 67 -11.90 -20.74 -7.84
C ALA A 67 -11.96 -22.27 -7.71
N GLU A 68 -12.09 -22.80 -6.49
CA GLU A 68 -12.30 -24.24 -6.25
C GLU A 68 -13.60 -24.73 -6.92
N PHE A 69 -14.72 -24.02 -6.76
CA PHE A 69 -16.00 -24.36 -7.38
C PHE A 69 -15.90 -24.44 -8.92
N ARG A 70 -15.11 -23.57 -9.51
CA ARG A 70 -14.89 -23.59 -10.97
C ARG A 70 -14.23 -24.87 -11.46
N GLU A 71 -13.38 -25.50 -10.64
CA GLU A 71 -12.67 -26.75 -10.99
C GLU A 71 -13.49 -27.99 -10.61
N ASP A 72 -14.09 -27.99 -9.40
CA ASP A 72 -14.71 -29.17 -8.80
C ASP A 72 -16.23 -29.25 -8.98
N ASN A 73 -16.90 -28.17 -9.40
CA ASN A 73 -18.36 -28.01 -9.48
C ASN A 73 -19.11 -28.36 -8.18
N ASN A 74 -18.45 -28.24 -7.01
CA ASN A 74 -19.06 -28.54 -5.73
C ASN A 74 -20.00 -27.40 -5.29
N VAL A 75 -21.28 -27.54 -5.64
CA VAL A 75 -22.34 -26.56 -5.41
C VAL A 75 -22.57 -26.29 -3.93
N GLU A 76 -22.52 -27.32 -3.09
CA GLU A 76 -22.76 -27.22 -1.66
C GLU A 76 -21.68 -26.40 -0.97
N LYS A 77 -20.42 -26.72 -1.21
CA LYS A 77 -19.27 -26.01 -0.64
C LYS A 77 -19.24 -24.54 -1.07
N TYR A 78 -19.59 -24.25 -2.33
CA TYR A 78 -19.72 -22.88 -2.82
C TYR A 78 -20.88 -22.13 -2.16
N GLY A 79 -22.05 -22.75 -2.04
CA GLY A 79 -23.20 -22.16 -1.38
C GLY A 79 -22.92 -21.83 0.09
N LEU A 80 -22.24 -22.73 0.82
CA LEU A 80 -21.76 -22.50 2.19
C LEU A 80 -20.77 -21.32 2.25
N ALA A 81 -19.84 -21.24 1.31
CA ALA A 81 -18.88 -20.15 1.25
C ALA A 81 -19.56 -18.80 1.00
N LEU A 82 -20.51 -18.75 0.07
CA LEU A 82 -21.27 -17.53 -0.23
C LEU A 82 -22.11 -17.08 0.97
N LYS A 83 -22.80 -18.01 1.65
CA LYS A 83 -23.59 -17.75 2.86
C LYS A 83 -22.69 -17.26 4.00
N THR A 84 -21.58 -17.95 4.31
CA THR A 84 -20.65 -17.60 5.38
C THR A 84 -19.98 -16.25 5.13
N CYS A 85 -19.38 -16.04 3.95
CA CYS A 85 -18.71 -14.80 3.61
C CYS A 85 -19.68 -13.63 3.49
N GLY A 86 -20.89 -13.87 2.96
CA GLY A 86 -21.98 -12.88 2.91
C GLY A 86 -22.42 -12.43 4.30
N THR A 87 -22.64 -13.37 5.22
CA THR A 87 -23.00 -13.07 6.62
C THR A 87 -21.91 -12.27 7.31
N ILE A 88 -20.64 -12.68 7.18
CA ILE A 88 -19.49 -11.93 7.72
C ILE A 88 -19.49 -10.51 7.17
N THR A 89 -19.67 -10.34 5.86
CA THR A 89 -19.67 -9.01 5.23
C THR A 89 -20.83 -8.14 5.73
N ILE A 90 -22.02 -8.67 5.91
CA ILE A 90 -23.18 -7.92 6.45
C ILE A 90 -22.91 -7.50 7.89
N VAL A 91 -22.47 -8.42 8.74
CA VAL A 91 -22.15 -8.11 10.15
C VAL A 91 -21.04 -7.07 10.23
N SER A 92 -19.98 -7.20 9.44
CA SER A 92 -18.89 -6.23 9.37
C SER A 92 -19.36 -4.86 8.87
N SER A 93 -20.25 -4.82 7.88
CA SER A 93 -20.82 -3.56 7.37
C SER A 93 -21.61 -2.82 8.44
N LEU A 94 -22.45 -3.55 9.20
CA LEU A 94 -23.19 -2.97 10.33
C LEU A 94 -22.25 -2.47 11.43
N LEU A 95 -21.24 -3.27 11.78
CA LEU A 95 -20.24 -2.87 12.78
C LEU A 95 -19.48 -1.61 12.36
N ILE A 96 -19.03 -1.52 11.12
CA ILE A 96 -18.33 -0.34 10.59
C ILE A 96 -19.29 0.87 10.57
N GLY A 97 -20.54 0.68 10.14
CA GLY A 97 -21.55 1.73 10.19
C GLY A 97 -21.75 2.28 11.62
N CYS A 98 -21.87 1.39 12.61
CA CYS A 98 -21.95 1.80 14.03
C CYS A 98 -20.71 2.54 14.50
N ILE A 99 -19.51 2.09 14.14
CA ILE A 99 -18.25 2.76 14.49
C ILE A 99 -18.23 4.16 13.90
N PHE A 100 -18.54 4.34 12.62
CA PHE A 100 -18.58 5.68 12.01
C PHE A 100 -19.64 6.58 12.63
N PHE A 101 -20.79 6.03 12.97
CA PHE A 101 -21.85 6.78 13.69
C PHE A 101 -21.33 7.29 15.03
N ILE A 102 -20.70 6.44 15.84
CA ILE A 102 -20.10 6.81 17.11
C ILE A 102 -19.01 7.88 16.90
N LEU A 103 -18.15 7.71 15.92
CA LEU A 103 -17.07 8.67 15.61
C LEU A 103 -17.62 10.01 15.12
N ALA A 104 -18.70 10.02 14.33
CA ALA A 104 -19.32 11.25 13.84
C ALA A 104 -19.92 12.07 14.99
N PHE A 105 -20.59 11.43 15.93
CA PHE A 105 -21.11 12.12 17.12
C PHE A 105 -20.02 12.47 18.13
N GLY A 106 -19.04 11.60 18.32
CA GLY A 106 -17.91 11.81 19.24
C GLY A 106 -16.73 12.60 18.63
N ARG A 107 -16.85 13.17 17.43
CA ARG A 107 -15.76 13.78 16.66
C ARG A 107 -14.91 14.79 17.42
N GLY A 108 -15.54 15.64 18.25
CA GLY A 108 -14.85 16.65 19.04
C GLY A 108 -14.11 16.10 20.27
N TYR A 109 -14.41 14.86 20.69
CA TYR A 109 -13.71 14.18 21.78
C TYR A 109 -12.61 13.25 21.28
N VAL A 110 -12.76 12.72 20.09
CA VAL A 110 -11.84 11.71 19.52
C VAL A 110 -10.76 12.35 18.66
N PHE A 111 -11.12 13.38 17.90
CA PHE A 111 -10.22 14.03 16.97
C PHE A 111 -10.07 15.51 17.30
N ASN A 112 -8.86 16.02 17.18
CA ASN A 112 -8.58 17.43 17.37
C ASN A 112 -8.95 18.23 16.12
N ILE A 113 -10.27 18.51 15.97
CA ILE A 113 -10.85 19.25 14.85
C ILE A 113 -11.28 20.61 15.37
N SER A 114 -10.93 21.68 14.65
CA SER A 114 -11.36 23.02 15.08
C SER A 114 -12.88 23.14 15.06
N PRO A 115 -13.47 23.92 15.98
CA PRO A 115 -14.93 24.10 16.06
C PRO A 115 -15.56 24.57 14.75
N LYS A 116 -14.81 25.31 13.94
CA LYS A 116 -15.22 25.82 12.63
C LYS A 116 -15.63 24.69 11.67
N PHE A 117 -14.93 23.55 11.69
CA PHE A 117 -15.14 22.42 10.78
C PHE A 117 -15.83 21.23 11.47
N SER A 118 -16.37 21.42 12.65
CA SER A 118 -17.05 20.35 13.38
C SER A 118 -18.23 19.77 12.62
N ASP A 119 -19.07 20.60 11.99
CA ASP A 119 -20.21 20.11 11.22
C ASP A 119 -19.79 19.45 9.92
N ASP A 120 -18.77 19.98 9.26
CA ASP A 120 -18.16 19.34 8.08
C ASP A 120 -17.65 17.92 8.42
N ALA A 121 -16.99 17.79 9.57
CA ALA A 121 -16.48 16.50 10.04
C ALA A 121 -17.60 15.51 10.33
N PHE A 122 -18.73 15.96 10.90
CA PHE A 122 -19.91 15.10 11.08
C PHE A 122 -20.39 14.50 9.76
N TRP A 123 -20.57 15.37 8.76
CA TRP A 123 -21.05 14.93 7.44
C TRP A 123 -20.04 14.06 6.69
N LEU A 124 -18.75 14.40 6.74
CA LEU A 124 -17.70 13.62 6.09
C LEU A 124 -17.51 12.24 6.73
N LEU A 125 -17.52 12.13 8.07
CA LEU A 125 -17.45 10.87 8.78
C LEU A 125 -18.70 10.01 8.53
N SER A 126 -19.89 10.61 8.53
CA SER A 126 -21.13 9.90 8.20
C SER A 126 -21.13 9.39 6.77
N GLY A 127 -20.71 10.22 5.81
CA GLY A 127 -20.53 9.84 4.41
C GLY A 127 -19.50 8.73 4.22
N ALA A 128 -18.38 8.78 4.96
CA ALA A 128 -17.36 7.73 4.94
C ALA A 128 -17.88 6.41 5.51
N GLY A 129 -18.81 6.45 6.48
CA GLY A 129 -19.51 5.27 6.96
C GLY A 129 -20.34 4.59 5.86
N ILE A 130 -21.15 5.38 5.14
CA ILE A 130 -21.94 4.89 4.00
C ILE A 130 -21.01 4.35 2.89
N TYR A 131 -19.95 5.10 2.56
CA TYR A 131 -18.93 4.70 1.61
C TYR A 131 -18.31 3.34 1.97
N SER A 132 -17.97 3.13 3.25
CA SER A 132 -17.34 1.90 3.75
C SER A 132 -18.27 0.68 3.63
N ILE A 133 -19.57 0.85 3.93
CA ILE A 133 -20.58 -0.21 3.79
C ILE A 133 -20.66 -0.66 2.31
N ILE A 134 -20.77 0.28 1.38
CA ILE A 134 -20.83 -0.01 -0.05
C ILE A 134 -19.52 -0.64 -0.54
N LEU A 135 -18.38 -0.16 -0.04
CA LEU A 135 -17.05 -0.68 -0.36
C LEU A 135 -16.90 -2.15 0.04
N LEU A 136 -17.39 -2.56 1.23
CA LEU A 136 -17.38 -3.96 1.67
C LEU A 136 -18.21 -4.86 0.76
N ILE A 137 -19.41 -4.42 0.40
CA ILE A 137 -20.28 -5.15 -0.54
C ILE A 137 -19.58 -5.26 -1.91
N GLY A 138 -18.95 -4.19 -2.37
CA GLY A 138 -18.16 -4.16 -3.60
C GLY A 138 -16.96 -5.10 -3.57
N GLN A 139 -16.29 -5.25 -2.43
CA GLN A 139 -15.19 -6.21 -2.30
C GLN A 139 -15.67 -7.66 -2.45
N LEU A 140 -16.86 -7.98 -1.98
CA LEU A 140 -17.43 -9.31 -2.15
C LEU A 140 -17.64 -9.63 -3.64
N SER A 141 -18.29 -8.73 -4.39
CA SER A 141 -18.50 -8.88 -5.85
C SER A 141 -17.18 -8.98 -6.62
N GLN A 142 -16.18 -8.12 -6.29
CA GLN A 142 -14.86 -8.20 -6.89
C GLN A 142 -14.11 -9.50 -6.56
N SER A 143 -14.34 -10.08 -5.38
CA SER A 143 -13.77 -11.37 -5.00
C SER A 143 -14.36 -12.52 -5.81
N MET A 144 -15.65 -12.47 -6.12
CA MET A 144 -16.29 -13.40 -7.05
C MET A 144 -15.68 -13.30 -8.47
N LEU A 145 -15.51 -12.10 -9.00
CA LEU A 145 -14.88 -11.89 -10.32
C LEU A 145 -13.41 -12.37 -10.36
N LYS A 146 -12.65 -12.16 -9.28
CA LYS A 146 -11.28 -12.66 -9.15
C LYS A 146 -11.24 -14.19 -9.16
N GLY A 147 -12.09 -14.83 -8.34
CA GLY A 147 -12.20 -16.29 -8.27
C GLY A 147 -12.62 -16.90 -9.60
N ALA A 148 -13.57 -16.26 -10.32
CA ALA A 148 -14.00 -16.65 -11.65
C ALA A 148 -12.93 -16.43 -12.75
N GLY A 149 -11.82 -15.74 -12.45
CA GLY A 149 -10.76 -15.46 -13.43
C GLY A 149 -11.12 -14.41 -14.48
N VAL A 150 -12.09 -13.52 -14.19
CA VAL A 150 -12.59 -12.46 -15.08
C VAL A 150 -11.76 -11.18 -14.85
N PHE A 151 -10.43 -11.24 -15.01
CA PHE A 151 -9.52 -10.15 -14.68
C PHE A 151 -9.60 -8.97 -15.66
N PHE A 152 -9.66 -9.23 -16.95
CA PHE A 152 -9.67 -8.16 -17.96
C PHE A 152 -10.89 -7.24 -17.81
N ARG A 153 -12.09 -7.80 -17.71
CA ARG A 153 -13.33 -7.02 -17.52
C ARG A 153 -13.27 -6.19 -16.24
N ARG A 154 -12.80 -6.78 -15.16
CA ARG A 154 -12.59 -6.07 -13.90
C ARG A 154 -11.64 -4.88 -14.07
N ASN A 155 -10.55 -5.04 -14.81
CA ASN A 155 -9.61 -3.93 -15.05
C ASN A 155 -10.24 -2.84 -15.92
N VAL A 156 -11.08 -3.18 -16.90
CA VAL A 156 -11.87 -2.19 -17.66
C VAL A 156 -12.80 -1.39 -16.75
N LEU A 157 -13.50 -2.05 -15.83
CA LEU A 157 -14.33 -1.36 -14.83
C LEU A 157 -13.50 -0.46 -13.91
N ALA A 158 -12.30 -0.90 -13.52
CA ALA A 158 -11.39 -0.07 -12.71
C ALA A 158 -10.91 1.17 -13.48
N VAL A 159 -10.61 1.07 -14.79
CA VAL A 159 -10.30 2.24 -15.63
C VAL A 159 -11.48 3.21 -15.67
N TRP A 160 -12.71 2.69 -15.87
CA TRP A 160 -13.91 3.52 -15.84
C TRP A 160 -14.07 4.27 -14.51
N GLN A 161 -13.87 3.60 -13.37
CA GLN A 161 -13.88 4.23 -12.05
C GLN A 161 -12.88 5.38 -11.95
N LEU A 162 -11.66 5.18 -12.46
CA LEU A 162 -10.62 6.20 -12.46
C LEU A 162 -10.96 7.38 -13.36
N LEU A 163 -11.59 7.14 -14.51
CA LEU A 163 -12.05 8.24 -15.39
C LEU A 163 -13.13 9.09 -14.71
N VAL A 164 -14.08 8.46 -13.98
CA VAL A 164 -15.08 9.21 -13.22
C VAL A 164 -14.45 9.95 -12.04
N GLN A 165 -13.44 9.37 -11.37
CA GLN A 165 -12.67 10.10 -10.35
C GLN A 165 -11.94 11.31 -10.94
N ALA A 166 -11.36 11.17 -12.12
CA ALA A 166 -10.75 12.30 -12.84
C ALA A 166 -11.78 13.36 -13.21
N LEU A 167 -12.99 12.95 -13.60
CA LEU A 167 -14.10 13.88 -13.84
C LEU A 167 -14.49 14.64 -12.57
N LEU A 168 -14.66 13.95 -11.44
CA LEU A 168 -14.93 14.59 -10.14
C LEU A 168 -13.83 15.57 -9.77
N LEU A 169 -12.57 15.22 -9.99
CA LEU A 169 -11.43 16.11 -9.78
C LEU A 169 -11.53 17.37 -10.67
N GLY A 170 -11.90 17.20 -11.94
CA GLY A 170 -12.17 18.30 -12.86
C GLY A 170 -13.33 19.19 -12.40
N LEU A 171 -14.41 18.62 -11.88
CA LEU A 171 -15.53 19.38 -11.31
C LEU A 171 -15.11 20.20 -10.09
N VAL A 172 -14.24 19.67 -9.24
CA VAL A 172 -13.67 20.44 -8.12
C VAL A 172 -12.83 21.61 -8.64
N TYR A 173 -11.98 21.37 -9.64
CA TYR A 173 -11.06 22.38 -10.17
C TYR A 173 -11.78 23.50 -10.95
N PHE A 174 -12.70 23.16 -11.85
CA PHE A 174 -13.35 24.13 -12.75
C PHE A 174 -14.63 24.74 -12.18
N TYR A 175 -15.37 24.00 -11.33
CA TYR A 175 -16.69 24.40 -10.84
C TYR A 175 -16.76 24.55 -9.34
N SER A 176 -15.61 24.47 -8.63
CA SER A 176 -15.54 24.62 -7.17
C SER A 176 -16.55 23.72 -6.44
N LEU A 177 -16.65 22.45 -6.88
CA LEU A 177 -17.56 21.48 -6.27
C LEU A 177 -17.27 21.40 -4.77
N SER A 178 -18.30 21.50 -3.93
CA SER A 178 -18.16 21.43 -2.49
C SER A 178 -17.62 20.05 -2.04
N ILE A 179 -16.99 19.99 -0.86
CA ILE A 179 -16.46 18.72 -0.32
C ILE A 179 -17.57 17.70 -0.06
N TYR A 180 -18.78 18.16 0.25
CA TYR A 180 -19.96 17.28 0.32
C TYR A 180 -20.33 16.69 -1.03
N GLY A 181 -20.32 17.53 -2.08
CA GLY A 181 -20.55 17.09 -3.45
C GLY A 181 -19.51 16.05 -3.90
N LEU A 182 -18.24 16.24 -3.52
CA LEU A 182 -17.17 15.27 -3.74
C LEU A 182 -17.48 13.95 -3.02
N MET A 183 -17.85 13.98 -1.73
CA MET A 183 -18.17 12.78 -0.95
C MET A 183 -19.37 12.02 -1.55
N VAL A 184 -20.44 12.73 -1.90
CA VAL A 184 -21.61 12.13 -2.57
C VAL A 184 -21.22 11.55 -3.92
N GLY A 185 -20.42 12.27 -4.72
CA GLY A 185 -19.90 11.77 -5.99
C GLY A 185 -19.09 10.48 -5.85
N MET A 186 -18.25 10.37 -4.83
CA MET A 186 -17.48 9.16 -4.53
C MET A 186 -18.38 7.99 -4.10
N ILE A 187 -19.42 8.25 -3.30
CA ILE A 187 -20.42 7.25 -2.90
C ILE A 187 -21.20 6.74 -4.13
N LEU A 188 -21.70 7.64 -4.97
CA LEU A 188 -22.42 7.28 -6.20
C LEU A 188 -21.52 6.50 -7.17
N LEU A 189 -20.28 6.93 -7.37
CA LEU A 189 -19.30 6.20 -8.19
C LEU A 189 -19.13 4.77 -7.70
N LEU A 190 -18.96 4.60 -6.39
CA LEU A 190 -18.77 3.27 -5.81
C LEU A 190 -20.03 2.40 -5.95
N LEU A 191 -21.21 2.97 -5.73
CA LEU A 191 -22.48 2.29 -5.89
C LEU A 191 -22.69 1.82 -7.35
N ILE A 192 -22.46 2.69 -8.32
CA ILE A 192 -22.53 2.33 -9.75
C ILE A 192 -21.50 1.24 -10.07
N SER A 193 -20.31 1.32 -9.49
CA SER A 193 -19.27 0.31 -9.69
C SER A 193 -19.69 -1.06 -9.18
N VAL A 194 -20.32 -1.14 -8.02
CA VAL A 194 -20.86 -2.40 -7.46
C VAL A 194 -21.97 -2.95 -8.38
N LEU A 195 -22.86 -2.11 -8.90
CA LEU A 195 -23.89 -2.51 -9.84
C LEU A 195 -23.28 -3.07 -11.15
N LEU A 196 -22.24 -2.42 -11.68
CA LEU A 196 -21.53 -2.90 -12.87
C LEU A 196 -20.78 -4.23 -12.61
N ASP A 197 -20.20 -4.42 -11.43
CA ASP A 197 -19.61 -5.69 -11.02
C ASP A 197 -20.68 -6.80 -10.99
N LEU A 198 -21.85 -6.55 -10.42
CA LEU A 198 -22.97 -7.51 -10.37
C LEU A 198 -23.52 -7.84 -11.78
N ILE A 199 -23.64 -6.84 -12.67
CA ILE A 199 -24.01 -7.06 -14.07
C ILE A 199 -22.96 -7.93 -14.78
N THR A 200 -21.67 -7.67 -14.51
CA THR A 200 -20.57 -8.44 -15.08
C THR A 200 -20.58 -9.89 -14.59
N ILE A 201 -20.84 -10.11 -13.30
CA ILE A 201 -21.00 -11.46 -12.74
C ILE A 201 -22.15 -12.20 -13.43
N ARG A 202 -23.31 -11.54 -13.60
CA ARG A 202 -24.46 -12.13 -14.30
C ARG A 202 -24.16 -12.50 -15.75
N LYS A 203 -23.34 -11.74 -16.47
CA LYS A 203 -23.00 -11.97 -17.88
C LYS A 203 -21.88 -12.99 -18.09
N GLU A 204 -20.81 -12.89 -17.30
CA GLU A 204 -19.57 -13.65 -17.52
C GLU A 204 -19.44 -14.88 -16.60
N ALA A 205 -20.16 -14.87 -15.49
CA ALA A 205 -20.11 -15.91 -14.46
C ALA A 205 -21.51 -16.22 -13.89
N ALA A 206 -22.51 -16.33 -14.76
CA ALA A 206 -23.91 -16.56 -14.38
C ALA A 206 -24.10 -17.80 -13.48
N TYR A 207 -23.21 -18.79 -13.60
CA TYR A 207 -23.18 -19.98 -12.75
C TYR A 207 -22.94 -19.67 -11.26
N LEU A 208 -22.37 -18.49 -10.94
CA LEU A 208 -22.15 -18.03 -9.56
C LEU A 208 -23.40 -17.40 -8.91
N VAL A 209 -24.42 -17.02 -9.68
CA VAL A 209 -25.59 -16.25 -9.21
C VAL A 209 -26.87 -17.15 -9.18
N ARG A 210 -26.72 -18.46 -9.15
CA ARG A 210 -27.88 -19.35 -8.98
C ARG A 210 -28.41 -19.24 -7.55
N PHE A 211 -29.57 -18.63 -7.39
CA PHE A 211 -30.28 -18.49 -6.09
C PHE A 211 -30.53 -19.84 -5.40
N ASP A 212 -30.69 -20.89 -6.18
CA ASP A 212 -30.88 -22.27 -5.68
C ASP A 212 -29.68 -22.76 -4.83
N LEU A 213 -28.47 -22.18 -5.07
CA LEU A 213 -27.25 -22.55 -4.38
C LEU A 213 -27.27 -22.16 -2.88
N VAL A 214 -27.92 -21.06 -2.53
CA VAL A 214 -28.02 -20.58 -1.15
C VAL A 214 -29.22 -21.24 -0.43
N ARG A 215 -30.30 -21.55 -1.17
CA ARG A 215 -31.55 -22.10 -0.61
C ARG A 215 -31.42 -23.56 -0.20
N ASN A 216 -30.64 -24.35 -0.92
CA ASN A 216 -30.47 -25.80 -0.69
C ASN A 216 -29.39 -26.14 0.35
N VAL A 217 -28.69 -25.13 0.93
CA VAL A 217 -27.76 -25.36 2.03
C VAL A 217 -28.59 -25.59 3.30
N GLU A 218 -28.61 -26.83 3.79
CA GLU A 218 -29.28 -27.19 5.05
C GLU A 218 -28.87 -26.23 6.19
N GLU A 219 -29.79 -25.93 7.10
CA GLU A 219 -29.68 -24.95 8.19
C GLU A 219 -28.62 -25.26 9.24
N LYS A 220 -27.70 -26.19 9.02
CA LYS A 220 -26.80 -26.73 10.03
C LYS A 220 -25.86 -25.69 10.69
N SER A 221 -25.46 -24.64 10.02
CA SER A 221 -24.79 -23.50 10.63
C SER A 221 -24.81 -22.27 9.73
N ILE A 222 -25.02 -21.09 10.32
CA ILE A 222 -24.95 -19.80 9.60
C ILE A 222 -23.52 -19.54 9.11
N ILE A 223 -22.53 -20.08 9.82
CA ILE A 223 -21.09 -19.93 9.54
C ILE A 223 -20.47 -21.33 9.51
N ASP A 224 -19.89 -21.72 8.36
CA ASP A 224 -19.12 -22.95 8.24
C ASP A 224 -17.80 -22.86 8.98
N GLY A 225 -17.47 -23.89 9.78
CA GLY A 225 -16.29 -23.87 10.66
C GLY A 225 -14.96 -23.90 9.91
N GLU A 226 -14.88 -24.56 8.75
CA GLU A 226 -13.66 -24.62 7.94
C GLU A 226 -13.42 -23.28 7.22
N ILE A 227 -14.44 -22.72 6.63
CA ILE A 227 -14.40 -21.42 5.96
C ILE A 227 -14.07 -20.31 6.96
N TRP A 228 -14.67 -20.33 8.15
CA TRP A 228 -14.40 -19.41 9.22
C TRP A 228 -12.94 -19.49 9.71
N LYS A 229 -12.41 -20.71 9.87
CA LYS A 229 -11.02 -20.91 10.26
C LYS A 229 -10.06 -20.25 9.26
N TYR A 230 -10.29 -20.46 7.97
CA TYR A 230 -9.49 -19.84 6.91
C TYR A 230 -9.63 -18.30 6.89
N ALA A 231 -10.84 -17.78 7.02
CA ALA A 231 -11.12 -16.36 7.12
C ALA A 231 -10.41 -15.73 8.33
N LYS A 232 -10.46 -16.38 9.49
CA LYS A 232 -9.80 -15.95 10.72
C LYS A 232 -8.26 -15.93 10.59
N GLU A 233 -7.65 -16.92 9.95
CA GLU A 233 -6.19 -16.94 9.72
C GLU A 233 -5.77 -15.78 8.82
N THR A 234 -6.54 -15.48 7.78
CA THR A 234 -6.33 -14.33 6.89
C THR A 234 -6.57 -13.00 7.59
N PHE A 235 -7.50 -12.94 8.54
CA PHE A 235 -7.77 -11.75 9.35
C PHE A 235 -6.57 -11.34 10.20
N TYR A 236 -5.91 -12.26 10.90
CA TYR A 236 -4.74 -11.92 11.70
C TYR A 236 -3.63 -11.27 10.88
N LEU A 237 -3.38 -11.76 9.66
CA LEU A 237 -2.43 -11.15 8.75
C LEU A 237 -2.90 -9.75 8.28
N SER A 238 -4.20 -9.59 8.08
CA SER A 238 -4.78 -8.30 7.67
C SER A 238 -4.69 -7.26 8.78
N VAL A 239 -4.87 -7.65 10.06
CA VAL A 239 -4.71 -6.77 11.23
C VAL A 239 -3.29 -6.23 11.33
N VAL A 240 -2.29 -7.08 11.18
CA VAL A 240 -0.89 -6.64 11.23
C VAL A 240 -0.57 -5.69 10.08
N ASN A 241 -1.01 -6.02 8.86
CA ASN A 241 -0.84 -5.14 7.70
C ASN A 241 -1.56 -3.79 7.89
N PHE A 242 -2.71 -3.80 8.54
CA PHE A 242 -3.46 -2.63 8.89
C PHE A 242 -2.64 -1.64 9.74
N PHE A 243 -2.13 -2.09 10.87
CA PHE A 243 -1.31 -1.26 11.75
C PHE A 243 -0.04 -0.78 11.05
N THR A 244 0.54 -1.60 10.16
CA THR A 244 1.73 -1.21 9.37
C THR A 244 1.46 -0.08 8.38
N GLN A 245 0.23 0.09 7.91
CA GLN A 245 -0.06 0.99 6.80
C GLN A 245 -0.87 2.23 7.17
N ASN A 246 -1.71 2.16 8.20
CA ASN A 246 -2.71 3.18 8.48
C ASN A 246 -2.64 3.79 9.88
N SER A 247 -1.85 3.21 10.80
CA SER A 247 -1.76 3.72 12.18
C SER A 247 -1.27 5.14 12.27
N ASP A 248 -0.36 5.55 11.40
CA ASP A 248 0.27 6.87 11.43
C ASP A 248 -0.74 8.00 11.29
N GLN A 249 -1.67 7.89 10.32
CA GLN A 249 -2.72 8.91 10.14
C GLN A 249 -3.66 9.01 11.32
N LEU A 250 -3.99 7.88 11.96
CA LEU A 250 -4.85 7.85 13.14
C LEU A 250 -4.17 8.48 14.35
N ILE A 251 -2.89 8.16 14.57
CA ILE A 251 -2.09 8.74 15.65
C ILE A 251 -2.03 10.27 15.47
N ILE A 252 -1.75 10.75 14.26
CA ILE A 252 -1.70 12.18 13.97
C ILE A 252 -3.05 12.85 14.23
N ALA A 253 -4.15 12.28 13.73
CA ALA A 253 -5.48 12.86 13.90
C ALA A 253 -5.98 12.86 15.36
N PHE A 254 -5.48 11.93 16.18
CA PHE A 254 -5.84 11.83 17.59
C PHE A 254 -5.03 12.78 18.47
N PHE A 255 -3.71 12.92 18.22
CA PHE A 255 -2.80 13.68 19.09
C PHE A 255 -2.51 15.09 18.58
N LEU A 256 -2.66 15.36 17.27
CA LEU A 256 -2.41 16.66 16.65
C LEU A 256 -3.68 17.17 15.95
N ASP A 257 -3.62 18.43 15.48
CA ASP A 257 -4.69 18.99 14.64
C ASP A 257 -4.82 18.22 13.32
N VAL A 258 -6.05 18.05 12.84
CA VAL A 258 -6.34 17.29 11.59
C VAL A 258 -5.61 17.85 10.36
N LYS A 259 -5.25 19.15 10.33
CA LYS A 259 -4.40 19.72 9.27
C LYS A 259 -3.08 18.96 9.08
N TYR A 260 -2.52 18.38 10.15
CA TYR A 260 -1.28 17.62 10.10
C TYR A 260 -1.43 16.27 9.36
N VAL A 261 -2.65 15.74 9.22
CA VAL A 261 -2.94 14.57 8.36
C VAL A 261 -2.68 14.94 6.89
N THR A 262 -3.03 16.16 6.49
CA THR A 262 -2.72 16.69 5.15
C THR A 262 -1.21 16.79 4.94
N ILE A 263 -0.49 17.41 5.88
CA ILE A 263 0.98 17.54 5.82
C ILE A 263 1.66 16.16 5.72
N TYR A 264 1.26 15.22 6.59
CA TYR A 264 1.75 13.84 6.54
C TYR A 264 1.52 13.19 5.18
N THR A 265 0.32 13.36 4.62
CA THR A 265 -0.05 12.77 3.32
C THR A 265 0.80 13.35 2.19
N ILE A 266 1.06 14.66 2.19
CA ILE A 266 1.92 15.35 1.21
C ILE A 266 3.34 14.80 1.30
N ILE A 267 3.95 14.83 2.48
CA ILE A 267 5.35 14.46 2.70
C ILE A 267 5.61 12.99 2.42
N THR A 268 4.66 12.12 2.75
CA THR A 268 4.80 10.67 2.53
C THR A 268 4.38 10.21 1.13
N LYS A 269 3.76 11.08 0.31
CA LYS A 269 3.27 10.71 -1.03
C LYS A 269 4.35 10.12 -1.93
N PRO A 270 5.55 10.71 -2.09
CA PRO A 270 6.62 10.16 -2.92
C PRO A 270 7.05 8.76 -2.46
N TYR A 271 7.19 8.56 -1.14
CA TYR A 271 7.44 7.26 -0.55
C TYR A 271 6.37 6.23 -0.92
N ASN A 272 5.08 6.59 -0.77
CA ASN A 272 3.97 5.69 -1.07
C ASN A 272 3.90 5.31 -2.55
N VAL A 273 4.23 6.22 -3.46
CA VAL A 273 4.35 5.96 -4.90
C VAL A 273 5.44 4.91 -5.16
N ILE A 274 6.64 5.11 -4.65
CA ILE A 274 7.78 4.19 -4.83
C ILE A 274 7.47 2.82 -4.20
N LYS A 275 6.95 2.80 -2.98
CA LYS A 275 6.52 1.58 -2.27
C LYS A 275 5.53 0.76 -3.10
N SER A 276 4.55 1.42 -3.71
CA SER A 276 3.53 0.78 -4.53
C SER A 276 4.11 0.20 -5.83
N LEU A 277 5.01 0.92 -6.50
CA LEU A 277 5.71 0.43 -7.70
C LEU A 277 6.52 -0.83 -7.40
N ILE A 278 7.28 -0.83 -6.31
CA ILE A 278 8.09 -1.97 -5.88
C ILE A 278 7.21 -3.17 -5.55
N SER A 279 6.11 -2.95 -4.81
CA SER A 279 5.19 -4.02 -4.42
C SER A 279 4.55 -4.71 -5.63
N LYS A 280 4.18 -3.94 -6.67
CA LYS A 280 3.64 -4.48 -7.92
C LYS A 280 4.70 -5.27 -8.70
N GLY A 281 5.95 -4.77 -8.76
CA GLY A 281 7.06 -5.47 -9.39
C GLY A 281 7.42 -6.79 -8.71
N ALA A 282 7.36 -6.84 -7.38
CA ALA A 282 7.67 -8.05 -6.61
C ALA A 282 6.71 -9.22 -6.89
N ILE A 283 5.45 -8.94 -7.21
CA ILE A 283 4.43 -9.96 -7.55
C ILE A 283 4.80 -10.72 -8.83
N ILE A 284 5.46 -10.07 -9.79
CA ILE A 284 5.88 -10.71 -11.05
C ILE A 284 6.89 -11.83 -10.80
N LEU A 285 7.71 -11.72 -9.77
CA LEU A 285 8.73 -12.71 -9.43
C LEU A 285 8.16 -13.96 -8.73
N LEU A 286 6.90 -13.91 -8.32
CA LEU A 286 6.20 -14.96 -7.59
C LEU A 286 6.32 -16.36 -8.24
N PRO A 287 5.96 -16.54 -9.52
CA PRO A 287 6.05 -17.85 -10.17
C PRO A 287 7.49 -18.37 -10.23
N HIS A 288 8.46 -17.47 -10.35
CA HIS A 288 9.88 -17.84 -10.39
C HIS A 288 10.38 -18.39 -9.05
N TYR A 289 9.95 -17.82 -7.91
CA TYR A 289 10.29 -18.36 -6.59
C TYR A 289 9.81 -19.80 -6.43
N VAL A 290 8.55 -20.07 -6.79
CA VAL A 290 7.95 -21.41 -6.72
C VAL A 290 8.72 -22.38 -7.62
N ARG A 291 8.98 -22.00 -8.86
CA ARG A 291 9.68 -22.82 -9.85
C ARG A 291 11.11 -23.14 -9.41
N ILE A 292 11.89 -22.16 -8.97
CA ILE A 292 13.26 -22.37 -8.46
C ILE A 292 13.26 -23.30 -7.26
N ASN A 293 12.30 -23.12 -6.34
CA ASN A 293 12.23 -23.97 -5.14
C ASN A 293 11.96 -25.44 -5.48
N ILE A 294 11.08 -25.71 -6.44
CA ILE A 294 10.73 -27.07 -6.87
C ILE A 294 11.86 -27.69 -7.71
N SER A 295 12.43 -26.96 -8.67
CA SER A 295 13.38 -27.52 -9.64
C SER A 295 14.83 -27.57 -9.14
N GLN A 296 15.26 -26.58 -8.35
CA GLN A 296 16.68 -26.41 -7.93
C GLN A 296 16.86 -26.41 -6.40
N GLY A 297 15.78 -26.44 -5.65
CA GLY A 297 15.78 -26.52 -4.20
C GLY A 297 16.06 -25.19 -3.47
N ARG A 298 15.89 -25.25 -2.15
CA ARG A 298 15.92 -24.08 -1.25
C ARG A 298 17.24 -23.31 -1.24
N LYS A 299 18.38 -23.97 -1.43
CA LYS A 299 19.70 -23.29 -1.44
C LYS A 299 19.85 -22.33 -2.60
N VAL A 300 19.36 -22.73 -3.79
CA VAL A 300 19.41 -21.89 -4.99
C VAL A 300 18.42 -20.74 -4.86
N LEU A 301 17.22 -21.00 -4.32
CA LEU A 301 16.23 -19.97 -4.01
C LEU A 301 16.79 -18.90 -3.07
N ASP A 302 17.46 -19.30 -1.98
CA ASP A 302 18.09 -18.37 -1.03
C ASP A 302 19.17 -17.51 -1.71
N LYS A 303 20.02 -18.13 -2.55
CA LYS A 303 21.03 -17.39 -3.34
C LYS A 303 20.35 -16.39 -4.28
N PHE A 304 19.32 -16.81 -5.01
CA PHE A 304 18.54 -15.94 -5.91
C PHE A 304 17.93 -14.74 -5.15
N ALA A 305 17.29 -15.00 -4.02
CA ALA A 305 16.66 -13.96 -3.19
C ALA A 305 17.69 -12.94 -2.65
N ARG A 306 18.85 -13.39 -2.17
CA ARG A 306 19.90 -12.51 -1.66
C ARG A 306 20.53 -11.65 -2.75
N GLU A 307 20.91 -12.26 -3.85
CA GLU A 307 21.57 -11.55 -4.95
C GLU A 307 20.60 -10.59 -5.64
N GLY A 308 19.35 -11.03 -5.84
CA GLY A 308 18.30 -10.19 -6.38
C GLY A 308 17.96 -9.00 -5.46
N GLY A 309 17.88 -9.23 -4.13
CA GLY A 309 17.66 -8.16 -3.16
C GLY A 309 18.76 -7.09 -3.19
N ARG A 310 20.03 -7.51 -3.28
CA ARG A 310 21.16 -6.59 -3.41
C ARG A 310 21.11 -5.78 -4.71
N MET A 311 20.74 -6.43 -5.83
CA MET A 311 20.57 -5.76 -7.11
C MET A 311 19.41 -4.75 -7.05
N MET A 312 18.27 -5.14 -6.44
CA MET A 312 17.12 -4.25 -6.23
C MET A 312 17.50 -3.02 -5.41
N GLY A 313 18.25 -3.21 -4.31
CA GLY A 313 18.73 -2.11 -3.48
C GLY A 313 19.58 -1.10 -4.27
N LEU A 314 20.47 -1.56 -5.15
CA LEU A 314 21.26 -0.69 -6.01
C LEU A 314 20.42 0.06 -7.05
N LEU A 315 19.51 -0.63 -7.72
CA LEU A 315 18.60 0.00 -8.69
C LEU A 315 17.72 1.06 -8.02
N LEU A 316 17.25 0.78 -6.81
CA LEU A 316 16.49 1.75 -6.04
C LEU A 316 17.34 2.95 -5.59
N ALA A 317 18.59 2.73 -5.21
CA ALA A 317 19.51 3.83 -4.88
C ALA A 317 19.70 4.79 -6.05
N MET A 318 19.76 4.29 -7.30
CA MET A 318 19.85 5.12 -8.51
C MET A 318 18.62 6.03 -8.71
N VAL A 319 17.44 5.59 -8.30
CA VAL A 319 16.19 6.37 -8.45
C VAL A 319 15.94 7.24 -7.22
N ILE A 320 16.09 6.65 -6.02
CA ILE A 320 15.75 7.32 -4.77
C ILE A 320 16.80 8.38 -4.40
N GLY A 321 18.10 8.14 -4.67
CA GLY A 321 19.15 9.10 -4.38
C GLY A 321 18.87 10.48 -4.99
N PRO A 322 18.72 10.60 -6.32
CA PRO A 322 18.29 11.85 -6.94
C PRO A 322 16.97 12.39 -6.39
N SER A 323 15.99 11.50 -6.13
CA SER A 323 14.69 11.91 -5.60
C SER A 323 14.79 12.55 -4.21
N ILE A 324 15.73 12.12 -3.36
CA ILE A 324 15.98 12.74 -2.05
C ILE A 324 16.44 14.19 -2.23
N VAL A 325 17.39 14.42 -3.13
CA VAL A 325 17.95 15.77 -3.37
C VAL A 325 16.92 16.69 -4.02
N LEU A 326 16.14 16.16 -4.95
CA LEU A 326 15.10 16.93 -5.67
C LEU A 326 13.80 17.10 -4.89
N LEU A 327 13.62 16.40 -3.77
CA LEU A 327 12.33 16.38 -3.06
C LEU A 327 11.82 17.77 -2.64
N PRO A 328 12.65 18.66 -2.06
CA PRO A 328 12.20 20.01 -1.72
C PRO A 328 11.69 20.77 -2.94
N LEU A 329 12.45 20.76 -4.02
CA LEU A 329 12.09 21.40 -5.28
C LEU A 329 10.81 20.80 -5.88
N LEU A 330 10.69 19.47 -5.85
CA LEU A 330 9.52 18.78 -6.40
C LEU A 330 8.24 19.12 -5.61
N ILE A 331 8.30 19.20 -4.28
CA ILE A 331 7.14 19.55 -3.44
C ILE A 331 6.76 21.02 -3.69
N GLU A 332 7.74 21.91 -3.77
CA GLU A 332 7.50 23.32 -4.04
C GLU A 332 6.86 23.54 -5.43
N LEU A 333 7.40 22.93 -6.48
CA LEU A 333 6.82 23.00 -7.82
C LEU A 333 5.44 22.33 -7.93
N TRP A 334 5.24 21.25 -7.17
CA TRP A 334 3.98 20.50 -7.20
C TRP A 334 2.85 21.23 -6.49
N LEU A 335 3.13 21.92 -5.39
CA LEU A 335 2.13 22.61 -4.58
C LEU A 335 2.11 24.12 -4.76
N GLY A 336 3.14 24.69 -5.38
CA GLY A 336 3.27 26.13 -5.57
C GLY A 336 3.52 26.94 -4.28
N THR A 337 4.00 26.28 -3.21
CA THR A 337 4.19 26.93 -1.90
C THR A 337 5.39 26.35 -1.16
N HIS A 338 6.07 27.19 -0.36
CA HIS A 338 7.19 26.82 0.50
C HIS A 338 6.79 26.37 1.91
N GLN A 339 5.52 26.45 2.27
CA GLN A 339 5.06 26.22 3.65
C GLN A 339 5.37 24.83 4.22
N TYR A 340 5.67 23.84 3.35
CA TYR A 340 5.99 22.47 3.76
C TYR A 340 7.49 22.20 3.90
N ALA A 341 8.36 23.18 3.66
CA ALA A 341 9.80 23.01 3.61
C ALA A 341 10.38 22.38 4.90
N GLU A 342 9.88 22.78 6.07
CA GLU A 342 10.33 22.24 7.36
C GLU A 342 10.08 20.73 7.53
N TYR A 343 9.07 20.17 6.83
CA TYR A 343 8.71 18.75 6.92
C TYR A 343 9.42 17.89 5.86
N VAL A 344 10.01 18.50 4.83
CA VAL A 344 10.60 17.77 3.68
C VAL A 344 11.71 16.83 4.11
N VAL A 345 12.53 17.23 5.10
CA VAL A 345 13.63 16.40 5.63
C VAL A 345 13.13 15.02 6.11
N TYR A 346 11.95 14.95 6.71
CA TYR A 346 11.35 13.68 7.14
C TYR A 346 10.95 12.80 5.95
N GLY A 347 10.45 13.41 4.86
CA GLY A 347 10.18 12.73 3.60
C GLY A 347 11.44 12.16 2.95
N GLN A 348 12.54 12.91 2.99
CA GLN A 348 13.86 12.48 2.51
C GLN A 348 14.38 11.27 3.29
N LEU A 349 14.31 11.31 4.62
CA LEU A 349 14.67 10.19 5.49
C LEU A 349 13.82 8.95 5.21
N LEU A 350 12.52 9.12 5.01
CA LEU A 350 11.59 8.03 4.70
C LEU A 350 11.89 7.41 3.33
N LEU A 351 12.18 8.23 2.32
CA LEU A 351 12.62 7.76 1.01
C LEU A 351 13.92 6.96 1.12
N GLY A 352 14.86 7.45 1.88
CA GLY A 352 16.13 6.77 2.12
C GLY A 352 15.93 5.42 2.83
N ALA A 353 15.10 5.36 3.85
CA ALA A 353 14.74 4.14 4.54
C ALA A 353 14.15 3.08 3.59
N THR A 354 13.49 3.51 2.51
CA THR A 354 12.91 2.60 1.50
C THR A 354 13.99 1.74 0.82
N ILE A 355 15.18 2.27 0.57
CA ILE A 355 16.29 1.49 0.00
C ILE A 355 16.64 0.33 0.93
N LEU A 356 16.72 0.60 2.23
CA LEU A 356 17.07 -0.39 3.26
C LEU A 356 16.00 -1.46 3.41
N LYS A 357 14.73 -1.09 3.35
CA LYS A 357 13.59 -2.02 3.40
C LYS A 357 13.60 -3.01 2.23
N ASN A 358 14.00 -2.56 1.05
CA ASN A 358 13.85 -3.35 -0.16
C ASN A 358 15.05 -4.26 -0.45
N ILE A 359 16.20 -4.05 0.19
CA ILE A 359 17.33 -5.01 0.11
C ILE A 359 16.90 -6.41 0.60
N PRO A 360 16.26 -6.60 1.77
CA PRO A 360 15.79 -7.91 2.21
C PRO A 360 14.40 -8.30 1.65
N LEU A 361 13.74 -7.47 0.84
CA LEU A 361 12.39 -7.77 0.34
C LEU A 361 12.30 -9.10 -0.41
N MET A 362 13.28 -9.41 -1.25
CA MET A 362 13.28 -10.68 -1.98
C MET A 362 13.47 -11.90 -1.05
N ILE A 363 14.17 -11.72 0.08
CA ILE A 363 14.29 -12.74 1.13
C ILE A 363 12.94 -12.91 1.83
N TYR A 364 12.25 -11.81 2.14
CA TYR A 364 10.90 -11.85 2.71
C TYR A 364 9.94 -12.66 1.82
N GLN A 365 9.96 -12.39 0.51
CA GLN A 365 9.14 -13.11 -0.46
C GLN A 365 9.49 -14.61 -0.51
N ALA A 366 10.79 -14.95 -0.53
CA ALA A 366 11.22 -16.34 -0.52
C ALA A 366 10.76 -17.09 0.74
N LEU A 367 10.87 -16.46 1.94
CA LEU A 367 10.37 -17.02 3.20
C LEU A 367 8.85 -17.22 3.18
N TYR A 368 8.11 -16.26 2.61
CA TYR A 368 6.66 -16.38 2.47
C TYR A 368 6.26 -17.58 1.62
N PHE A 369 6.96 -17.81 0.48
CA PHE A 369 6.67 -18.94 -0.42
C PHE A 369 7.07 -20.31 0.14
N VAL A 370 8.12 -20.35 0.97
CA VAL A 370 8.55 -21.60 1.63
C VAL A 370 7.61 -21.94 2.80
N GLY A 371 6.66 -21.06 3.14
CA GLY A 371 5.69 -21.29 4.21
C GLY A 371 6.18 -20.90 5.61
N GLU A 372 7.27 -20.12 5.73
CA GLU A 372 7.73 -19.60 7.02
C GLU A 372 6.88 -18.40 7.52
N THR A 373 5.58 -18.48 7.33
CA THR A 373 4.61 -17.41 7.64
C THR A 373 4.57 -17.05 9.12
N LYS A 374 4.72 -18.02 10.03
CA LYS A 374 4.78 -17.78 11.49
C LYS A 374 5.97 -16.91 11.88
N ARG A 375 7.10 -17.06 11.19
CA ARG A 375 8.29 -16.23 11.42
C ARG A 375 8.05 -14.82 10.94
N LEU A 376 7.53 -14.66 9.72
CA LEU A 376 7.21 -13.36 9.16
C LEU A 376 6.20 -12.61 10.02
N PHE A 377 5.17 -13.30 10.50
CA PHE A 377 4.18 -12.72 11.42
C PHE A 377 4.83 -12.17 12.69
N ARG A 378 5.75 -12.93 13.35
CA ARG A 378 6.46 -12.44 14.54
C ARG A 378 7.32 -11.21 14.25
N ILE A 379 8.01 -11.19 13.11
CA ILE A 379 8.82 -10.05 12.69
C ILE A 379 7.91 -8.83 12.48
N GLU A 380 6.80 -8.99 11.77
CA GLU A 380 5.85 -7.89 11.51
C GLU A 380 5.25 -7.34 12.81
N VAL A 381 4.88 -8.19 13.76
CA VAL A 381 4.39 -7.75 15.08
C VAL A 381 5.44 -6.92 15.82
N ILE A 382 6.69 -7.36 15.88
CA ILE A 382 7.78 -6.61 16.52
C ILE A 382 7.96 -5.24 15.84
N VAL A 383 8.01 -5.25 14.53
CA VAL A 383 8.25 -4.07 13.70
C VAL A 383 7.13 -3.04 13.84
N VAL A 384 5.87 -3.50 13.85
CA VAL A 384 4.70 -2.63 14.11
C VAL A 384 4.71 -2.08 15.53
N SER A 385 5.03 -2.90 16.52
CA SER A 385 5.11 -2.44 17.92
C SER A 385 6.17 -1.34 18.09
N ILE A 386 7.31 -1.45 17.41
CA ILE A 386 8.35 -0.41 17.42
C ILE A 386 7.83 0.88 16.78
N ASN A 387 7.15 0.79 15.62
CA ASN A 387 6.55 1.96 14.99
C ASN A 387 5.57 2.66 15.94
N LEU A 388 4.58 1.93 16.45
CA LEU A 388 3.55 2.50 17.34
C LEU A 388 4.16 3.14 18.59
N THR A 389 5.08 2.43 19.27
CA THR A 389 5.72 2.95 20.48
C THR A 389 6.52 4.20 20.20
N THR A 390 7.35 4.19 19.13
CA THR A 390 8.18 5.34 18.76
C THR A 390 7.31 6.52 18.33
N SER A 391 6.28 6.28 17.52
CA SER A 391 5.35 7.33 17.08
C SER A 391 4.62 7.98 18.27
N LEU A 392 4.13 7.18 19.22
CA LEU A 392 3.44 7.69 20.42
C LEU A 392 4.38 8.49 21.35
N ILE A 393 5.64 8.11 21.45
CA ILE A 393 6.63 8.86 22.27
C ILE A 393 7.01 10.16 21.56
N LEU A 394 7.29 10.12 20.27
CA LEU A 394 7.86 11.26 19.56
C LEU A 394 6.81 12.26 19.07
N ILE A 395 5.52 11.89 19.00
CA ILE A 395 4.49 12.80 18.49
C ILE A 395 4.34 14.06 19.35
N ASN A 396 4.48 13.93 20.67
CA ASN A 396 4.37 15.05 21.59
C ASN A 396 5.59 15.98 21.59
N THR A 397 6.74 15.53 21.06
CA THR A 397 8.00 16.31 21.03
C THR A 397 8.33 16.87 19.65
N ILE A 398 8.11 16.09 18.62
CA ILE A 398 8.53 16.40 17.22
C ILE A 398 7.28 16.48 16.29
N GLY A 399 6.07 16.24 16.81
CA GLY A 399 4.84 16.30 16.00
C GLY A 399 4.83 15.24 14.89
N VAL A 400 4.41 15.65 13.68
CA VAL A 400 4.32 14.78 12.49
C VAL A 400 5.66 14.12 12.17
N GLY A 401 6.77 14.83 12.35
CA GLY A 401 8.12 14.30 12.14
C GLY A 401 8.39 13.07 13.01
N GLY A 402 7.89 13.07 14.25
CA GLY A 402 8.03 11.93 15.17
C GLY A 402 7.36 10.66 14.67
N VAL A 403 6.19 10.77 14.05
CA VAL A 403 5.46 9.63 13.46
C VAL A 403 6.22 9.10 12.23
N ILE A 404 6.73 9.98 11.38
CA ILE A 404 7.54 9.58 10.22
C ILE A 404 8.84 8.90 10.66
N LEU A 405 9.51 9.40 11.70
CA LEU A 405 10.69 8.77 12.28
C LEU A 405 10.38 7.40 12.88
N GLY A 406 9.20 7.21 13.48
CA GLY A 406 8.71 5.90 13.91
C GLY A 406 8.68 4.90 12.75
N THR A 407 8.13 5.30 11.60
CA THR A 407 8.12 4.50 10.37
C THR A 407 9.54 4.26 9.83
N CYS A 408 10.44 5.24 9.89
CA CYS A 408 11.84 5.05 9.51
C CYS A 408 12.52 4.01 10.41
N LEU A 409 12.35 4.09 11.73
CA LEU A 409 12.92 3.14 12.69
C LEU A 409 12.35 1.73 12.50
N GLN A 410 11.05 1.61 12.27
CA GLN A 410 10.41 0.36 11.86
C GLN A 410 11.14 -0.29 10.68
N ILE A 411 11.42 0.49 9.65
CA ILE A 411 12.11 0.02 8.44
C ILE A 411 13.54 -0.41 8.76
N LEU A 412 14.27 0.38 9.53
CA LEU A 412 15.64 0.09 9.93
C LEU A 412 15.76 -1.22 10.72
N VAL A 413 14.80 -1.50 11.61
CA VAL A 413 14.79 -2.72 12.42
C VAL A 413 14.31 -3.93 11.63
N SER A 414 13.42 -3.76 10.66
CA SER A 414 12.89 -4.88 9.86
C SER A 414 13.98 -5.61 9.08
N ALA A 415 14.95 -4.89 8.52
CA ALA A 415 16.03 -5.48 7.72
C ALA A 415 16.92 -6.45 8.51
N PRO A 416 17.49 -6.08 9.67
CA PRO A 416 18.26 -7.01 10.51
C PRO A 416 17.43 -8.23 10.97
N LEU A 417 16.17 -8.02 11.35
CA LEU A 417 15.29 -9.12 11.81
C LEU A 417 15.03 -10.14 10.69
N LEU A 418 14.83 -9.69 9.46
CA LEU A 418 14.69 -10.57 8.30
C LEU A 418 15.98 -11.32 7.97
N LEU A 419 17.13 -10.67 8.17
CA LEU A 419 18.45 -11.24 7.94
C LEU A 419 18.95 -12.09 9.12
N TYR A 420 18.36 -11.91 10.32
CA TYR A 420 18.72 -12.68 11.50
C TYR A 420 18.44 -14.16 11.28
N ARG A 421 19.43 -14.97 11.64
CA ARG A 421 19.39 -16.41 11.42
C ARG A 421 18.43 -17.08 12.39
N ASN A 422 17.45 -17.83 11.86
CA ASN A 422 16.81 -18.89 12.64
C ASN A 422 17.64 -20.16 12.50
N PRO A 423 18.19 -20.74 13.59
CA PRO A 423 18.95 -22.00 13.54
C PRO A 423 18.17 -23.14 12.87
N ASN A 424 16.85 -23.10 12.96
CA ASN A 424 15.93 -24.11 12.43
C ASN A 424 15.44 -23.81 11.01
N SER A 425 15.86 -22.70 10.39
CA SER A 425 15.46 -22.37 9.02
C SER A 425 16.47 -22.90 8.03
N HIS A 426 15.98 -23.75 7.14
CA HIS A 426 16.79 -24.40 6.10
C HIS A 426 17.32 -23.44 5.01
N LEU A 427 16.95 -22.14 5.07
CA LEU A 427 17.32 -21.14 4.08
C LEU A 427 18.67 -20.44 4.34
N HIS A 428 19.36 -20.69 5.45
CA HIS A 428 20.52 -19.86 5.84
C HIS A 428 21.85 -20.64 5.91
N GLU A 429 22.75 -20.34 5.01
CA GLU A 429 24.17 -20.70 5.08
C GLU A 429 24.99 -19.61 5.82
N LYS A 430 25.78 -20.01 6.84
CA LYS A 430 26.48 -19.13 7.83
C LYS A 430 27.26 -17.93 7.27
N SER A 431 27.76 -17.99 6.04
CA SER A 431 28.84 -17.11 5.57
C SER A 431 28.41 -15.91 4.71
N LYS A 432 27.16 -15.81 4.28
CA LYS A 432 26.79 -14.94 3.16
C LYS A 432 26.08 -13.61 3.49
N ASN A 433 25.77 -13.35 4.77
CA ASN A 433 25.10 -12.11 5.16
C ASN A 433 26.02 -10.87 5.20
N LYS A 434 27.35 -11.06 5.37
CA LYS A 434 28.32 -9.95 5.42
C LYS A 434 28.18 -8.95 4.26
N GLY A 435 27.94 -9.46 3.05
CA GLY A 435 27.74 -8.62 1.87
C GLY A 435 26.47 -7.76 1.93
N ILE A 436 25.38 -8.32 2.44
CA ILE A 436 24.10 -7.59 2.56
C ILE A 436 24.21 -6.54 3.66
N TYR A 437 24.79 -6.84 4.82
CA TYR A 437 25.01 -5.85 5.89
C TYR A 437 25.88 -4.70 5.42
N ARG A 438 26.95 -4.99 4.67
CA ARG A 438 27.80 -3.94 4.05
C ARG A 438 26.97 -3.09 3.09
N ASP A 439 26.14 -3.69 2.25
CA ASP A 439 25.32 -2.97 1.28
C ASP A 439 24.25 -2.12 1.99
N CYS A 440 23.65 -2.60 3.09
CA CYS A 440 22.77 -1.82 3.96
C CYS A 440 23.50 -0.62 4.59
N PHE A 441 24.73 -0.85 5.11
CA PHE A 441 25.53 0.22 5.70
C PHE A 441 25.89 1.30 4.66
N LEU A 442 26.36 0.90 3.47
CA LEU A 442 26.66 1.81 2.38
C LEU A 442 25.41 2.59 1.92
N ALA A 443 24.26 1.92 1.84
CA ALA A 443 23.00 2.59 1.50
C ALA A 443 22.61 3.62 2.56
N THR A 444 22.76 3.30 3.85
CA THR A 444 22.47 4.24 4.94
C THR A 444 23.39 5.48 4.85
N PHE A 445 24.68 5.26 4.69
CA PHE A 445 25.67 6.34 4.57
C PHE A 445 25.39 7.22 3.34
N PHE A 446 25.05 6.60 2.20
CA PHE A 446 24.66 7.30 0.99
C PHE A 446 23.43 8.18 1.21
N VAL A 447 22.38 7.63 1.84
CA VAL A 447 21.15 8.37 2.16
C VAL A 447 21.44 9.57 3.06
N MET A 448 22.23 9.37 4.14
CA MET A 448 22.60 10.45 5.04
C MET A 448 23.37 11.56 4.30
N GLY A 449 24.32 11.20 3.44
CA GLY A 449 25.06 12.14 2.62
C GLY A 449 24.18 12.96 1.67
N MET A 450 23.24 12.30 0.98
CA MET A 450 22.29 12.95 0.07
C MET A 450 21.32 13.86 0.81
N THR A 451 20.83 13.46 1.98
CA THR A 451 19.97 14.30 2.81
C THR A 451 20.73 15.51 3.35
N ALA A 452 21.94 15.32 3.87
CA ALA A 452 22.77 16.42 4.35
C ALA A 452 23.11 17.42 3.21
N PHE A 453 23.44 16.91 2.03
CA PHE A 453 23.66 17.74 0.86
C PHE A 453 22.41 18.55 0.48
N SER A 454 21.23 17.92 0.48
CA SER A 454 19.97 18.61 0.17
C SER A 454 19.68 19.73 1.19
N VAL A 455 19.88 19.48 2.48
CA VAL A 455 19.68 20.49 3.54
C VAL A 455 20.66 21.67 3.37
N LEU A 456 21.92 21.39 3.04
CA LEU A 456 22.90 22.46 2.76
C LEU A 456 22.48 23.30 1.55
N MET A 457 21.97 22.66 0.49
CA MET A 457 21.49 23.37 -0.71
C MET A 457 20.27 24.26 -0.42
N GLU A 458 19.37 23.82 0.46
CA GLU A 458 18.24 24.65 0.94
C GLU A 458 18.74 25.90 1.69
N GLY A 459 19.79 25.76 2.52
CA GLY A 459 20.38 26.87 3.22
C GLY A 459 21.07 27.92 2.29
N TYR A 460 21.66 27.47 1.18
CA TYR A 460 22.31 28.36 0.20
C TYR A 460 21.30 28.99 -0.78
N PHE A 461 20.26 28.26 -1.17
CA PHE A 461 19.25 28.67 -2.15
C PHE A 461 17.83 28.47 -1.58
N PRO A 462 17.35 29.38 -0.74
CA PRO A 462 16.06 29.24 -0.09
C PRO A 462 14.86 29.34 -1.06
N SER A 463 15.06 29.94 -2.24
CA SER A 463 14.02 30.03 -3.28
C SER A 463 14.39 29.22 -4.51
N VAL A 464 13.37 28.88 -5.33
CA VAL A 464 13.60 28.21 -6.63
C VAL A 464 14.19 29.20 -7.61
N THR A 465 15.47 29.01 -7.91
CA THR A 465 16.19 29.74 -8.96
C THR A 465 16.62 28.79 -10.06
N ASN A 466 16.81 29.32 -11.27
CA ASN A 466 17.32 28.50 -12.37
C ASN A 466 18.68 27.86 -12.02
N GLU A 467 19.53 28.57 -11.28
CA GLU A 467 20.83 28.08 -10.81
C GLU A 467 20.65 26.87 -9.88
N LYS A 468 19.73 26.95 -8.90
CA LYS A 468 19.39 25.82 -8.01
C LYS A 468 18.93 24.61 -8.82
N ILE A 469 18.04 24.79 -9.79
CA ILE A 469 17.53 23.69 -10.65
C ILE A 469 18.69 23.03 -11.41
N TRP A 470 19.54 23.80 -12.09
CA TRP A 470 20.67 23.27 -12.85
C TRP A 470 21.67 22.54 -11.96
N MET A 471 22.01 23.10 -10.80
CA MET A 471 22.93 22.49 -9.86
C MET A 471 22.41 21.17 -9.31
N LEU A 472 21.13 21.11 -8.93
CA LEU A 472 20.49 19.87 -8.47
C LEU A 472 20.46 18.80 -9.58
N LEU A 473 20.12 19.17 -10.82
CA LEU A 473 20.14 18.25 -11.96
C LEU A 473 21.55 17.71 -12.23
N ILE A 474 22.58 18.56 -12.20
CA ILE A 474 23.97 18.14 -12.37
C ILE A 474 24.37 17.13 -11.28
N VAL A 475 24.04 17.39 -10.02
CA VAL A 475 24.33 16.48 -8.91
C VAL A 475 23.58 15.15 -9.09
N CYS A 476 22.32 15.18 -9.52
CA CYS A 476 21.56 13.96 -9.81
C CYS A 476 22.19 13.13 -10.93
N ILE A 477 22.65 13.77 -12.00
CA ILE A 477 23.34 13.09 -13.11
C ILE A 477 24.67 12.51 -12.62
N ILE A 478 25.48 13.29 -11.89
CA ILE A 478 26.77 12.82 -11.36
C ILE A 478 26.58 11.63 -10.42
N THR A 479 25.60 11.69 -9.51
CA THR A 479 25.32 10.58 -8.57
C THR A 479 24.84 9.33 -9.29
N ALA A 480 23.97 9.45 -10.27
CA ALA A 480 23.53 8.32 -11.10
C ALA A 480 24.70 7.71 -11.88
N CYS A 481 25.53 8.55 -12.51
CA CYS A 481 26.73 8.09 -13.23
C CYS A 481 27.75 7.41 -12.30
N LEU A 482 28.00 7.96 -11.11
CA LEU A 482 28.90 7.35 -10.12
C LEU A 482 28.39 5.98 -9.66
N ILE A 483 27.09 5.85 -9.39
CA ILE A 483 26.49 4.56 -9.00
C ILE A 483 26.64 3.56 -10.15
N ILE A 484 26.30 3.95 -11.38
CA ILE A 484 26.43 3.09 -12.56
C ILE A 484 27.88 2.65 -12.73
N PHE A 485 28.85 3.60 -12.73
CA PHE A 485 30.26 3.30 -12.94
C PHE A 485 30.82 2.40 -11.85
N THR A 486 30.55 2.71 -10.58
CA THR A 486 31.07 1.97 -9.43
C THR A 486 30.51 0.54 -9.35
N PHE A 487 29.26 0.36 -9.75
CA PHE A 487 28.57 -0.92 -9.63
C PHE A 487 28.33 -1.66 -10.94
N LYS A 488 28.80 -1.14 -12.09
CA LYS A 488 28.60 -1.77 -13.41
C LYS A 488 29.02 -3.25 -13.42
N GLY A 489 30.24 -3.57 -13.05
CA GLY A 489 30.72 -4.94 -13.03
C GLY A 489 30.02 -5.83 -11.98
N PHE A 490 29.51 -5.24 -10.90
CA PHE A 490 28.72 -5.93 -9.91
C PHE A 490 27.32 -6.27 -10.47
N ILE A 491 26.67 -5.34 -11.13
CA ILE A 491 25.33 -5.50 -11.74
C ILE A 491 25.42 -6.56 -12.85
N GLU A 492 26.38 -6.46 -13.76
CA GLU A 492 26.57 -7.41 -14.86
C GLU A 492 26.75 -8.86 -14.37
N ARG A 493 27.62 -9.09 -13.37
CA ARG A 493 27.84 -10.41 -12.79
C ARG A 493 26.56 -10.99 -12.15
N ARG A 494 25.74 -10.15 -11.54
CA ARG A 494 24.51 -10.59 -10.89
C ARG A 494 23.38 -10.84 -11.86
N ILE A 495 23.25 -10.01 -12.88
CA ILE A 495 22.32 -10.27 -13.99
C ILE A 495 22.66 -11.60 -14.64
N LEU A 496 23.95 -11.87 -14.92
CA LEU A 496 24.38 -13.12 -15.50
C LEU A 496 24.04 -14.31 -14.58
N LEU A 497 24.30 -14.19 -13.30
CA LEU A 497 23.99 -15.21 -12.30
C LEU A 497 22.49 -15.49 -12.21
N MET A 498 21.65 -14.45 -12.11
CA MET A 498 20.20 -14.58 -12.07
C MET A 498 19.65 -15.19 -13.38
N ARG A 499 20.17 -14.74 -14.53
CA ARG A 499 19.82 -15.31 -15.86
C ARG A 499 20.16 -16.80 -15.94
N ASN A 500 21.30 -17.22 -15.41
CA ASN A 500 21.69 -18.63 -15.42
C ASN A 500 20.76 -19.47 -14.52
N ILE A 501 20.39 -18.96 -13.33
CA ILE A 501 19.42 -19.63 -12.45
C ILE A 501 18.05 -19.74 -13.16
N LEU A 502 17.55 -18.65 -13.75
CA LEU A 502 16.26 -18.63 -14.44
C LEU A 502 16.24 -19.50 -15.72
N ARG A 503 17.37 -19.67 -16.41
CA ARG A 503 17.46 -20.55 -17.60
C ARG A 503 17.52 -22.03 -17.23
N ALA A 504 18.03 -22.35 -16.04
CA ALA A 504 18.10 -23.72 -15.55
C ALA A 504 16.76 -24.20 -14.92
N THR A 505 15.79 -23.29 -14.81
CA THR A 505 14.39 -23.57 -14.43
C THR A 505 13.50 -23.71 -15.66
#